data_0666e4fc3d65958432c7bd58c8865eaa
#
_entry.id   0666e4fc3d65958432c7bd58c8865eaa
#
_cell.length_a   1.000
_cell.length_b   1.000
_cell.length_c   1.000
_cell.angle_alpha   90.00
_cell.angle_beta   90.00
_cell.angle_gamma   90.00
#
_symmetry.space_group_name_H-M   'P 1'
#
loop_
_entity.id
_entity.type
_entity.pdbx_description
1 polymer ?
#
loop_
_entity_poly.entity_id
_entity_poly.type
_entity_poly.pdbx_seq_one_letter_code
_entity_poly.pdbx_strand_id
1 'polypeptide(L)'
;MELAVTRTSNQGGDLRRPGRGLTLAIVELTLTTAYIHLTLGGILFTLNAVGYSALAAAMVIVAVDRHPLVQRFDWLPRIGLLAYASTTIAAYLVVGPYFSLGWVAKAIEVAILTLLVADIHRVYGSPGGLLRDALASVGLGKRQMRTA
;
A
#
# COMPACT_ATOMS: atom_id res chain seq x y z
N MET A 1 41.08 34.68 13.00
CA MET A 1 40.79 33.33 13.50
C MET A 1 39.28 33.14 13.35
N GLU A 2 38.87 32.67 12.17
CA GLU A 2 37.48 32.63 11.74
C GLU A 2 36.94 31.21 11.99
N LEU A 3 35.95 31.10 12.90
CA LEU A 3 35.32 29.84 13.25
C LEU A 3 34.35 29.45 12.12
N ALA A 4 34.71 28.46 11.34
CA ALA A 4 33.84 27.80 10.35
C ALA A 4 32.67 27.11 11.09
N VAL A 5 31.49 27.72 11.05
CA VAL A 5 30.24 27.09 11.47
C VAL A 5 29.88 26.04 10.46
N THR A 6 30.15 24.78 10.79
CA THR A 6 29.72 23.62 10.01
C THR A 6 28.20 23.53 10.04
N ARG A 7 27.56 23.90 8.94
CA ARG A 7 26.11 23.63 8.72
C ARG A 7 25.92 22.11 8.67
N THR A 8 25.43 21.56 9.77
CA THR A 8 24.82 20.23 9.76
C THR A 8 23.59 20.31 8.87
N SER A 9 23.72 19.78 7.64
CA SER A 9 22.63 19.64 6.71
C SER A 9 21.56 18.72 7.34
N ASN A 10 20.38 19.30 7.46
CA ASN A 10 19.17 18.67 7.98
C ASN A 10 18.79 17.45 7.12
N GLN A 11 19.21 16.26 7.54
CA GLN A 11 18.86 14.98 6.89
C GLN A 11 17.45 14.49 7.27
N GLY A 12 16.60 15.32 7.86
CA GLY A 12 15.26 14.94 8.32
C GLY A 12 14.20 14.78 7.22
N GLY A 13 14.51 15.10 5.96
CA GLY A 13 13.52 15.12 4.86
C GLY A 13 13.35 13.85 4.04
N ASP A 14 14.26 12.87 4.15
CA ASP A 14 14.33 11.76 3.19
C ASP A 14 13.67 10.45 3.67
N LEU A 15 13.21 10.37 4.92
CA LEU A 15 12.64 9.15 5.50
C LEU A 15 11.18 8.87 5.06
N ARG A 16 10.50 9.83 4.42
CA ARG A 16 9.10 9.66 3.96
C ARG A 16 8.94 9.16 2.53
N ARG A 17 10.03 8.94 1.79
CA ARG A 17 9.91 8.38 0.45
C ARG A 17 9.76 6.87 0.56
N PRO A 18 8.64 6.28 0.04
CA PRO A 18 8.54 4.83 -0.07
C PRO A 18 9.79 4.36 -0.81
N GLY A 19 10.49 3.38 -0.25
CA GLY A 19 11.65 2.80 -0.93
C GLY A 19 11.16 2.25 -2.25
N ARG A 20 11.60 2.83 -3.35
CA ARG A 20 11.16 2.43 -4.71
C ARG A 20 11.14 0.91 -4.87
N GLY A 21 12.14 0.22 -4.30
CA GLY A 21 12.20 -1.24 -4.34
C GLY A 21 11.04 -1.93 -3.64
N LEU A 22 10.61 -1.45 -2.45
CA LEU A 22 9.50 -2.05 -1.71
C LEU A 22 8.17 -1.86 -2.43
N THR A 23 7.92 -0.66 -2.94
CA THR A 23 6.70 -0.39 -3.74
C THR A 23 6.69 -1.23 -5.01
N LEU A 24 7.82 -1.36 -5.72
CA LEU A 24 7.92 -2.20 -6.91
C LEU A 24 7.64 -3.67 -6.57
N ALA A 25 8.22 -4.21 -5.50
CA ALA A 25 7.97 -5.59 -5.07
C ALA A 25 6.47 -5.83 -4.76
N ILE A 26 5.80 -4.89 -4.07
CA ILE A 26 4.36 -4.97 -3.82
C ILE A 26 3.58 -4.97 -5.15
N VAL A 27 3.90 -4.08 -6.07
CA VAL A 27 3.23 -3.98 -7.37
C VAL A 27 3.43 -5.26 -8.19
N GLU A 28 4.64 -5.78 -8.28
CA GLU A 28 4.97 -7.00 -9.01
C GLU A 28 4.21 -8.22 -8.47
N LEU A 29 4.21 -8.40 -7.14
CA LEU A 29 3.46 -9.49 -6.52
C LEU A 29 1.95 -9.32 -6.72
N THR A 30 1.45 -8.09 -6.67
CA THR A 30 0.03 -7.80 -6.91
C THR A 30 -0.38 -8.11 -8.35
N LEU A 31 0.46 -7.79 -9.33
CA LEU A 31 0.22 -8.16 -10.73
C LEU A 31 0.37 -9.67 -10.96
N THR A 32 1.29 -10.32 -10.25
CA THR A 32 1.46 -11.77 -10.34
C THR A 32 0.21 -12.50 -9.83
N THR A 33 -0.34 -12.08 -8.68
CA THR A 33 -1.59 -12.69 -8.19
C THR A 33 -2.78 -12.37 -9.10
N ALA A 34 -2.85 -11.16 -9.69
CA ALA A 34 -3.84 -10.82 -10.70
C ALA A 34 -3.77 -11.76 -11.92
N TYR A 35 -2.57 -12.01 -12.42
CA TYR A 35 -2.35 -12.93 -13.53
C TYR A 35 -2.79 -14.37 -13.19
N ILE A 36 -2.44 -14.86 -11.99
CA ILE A 36 -2.90 -16.19 -11.55
C ILE A 36 -4.43 -16.26 -11.54
N HIS A 37 -5.11 -15.25 -11.03
CA HIS A 37 -6.57 -15.20 -11.02
C HIS A 37 -7.16 -15.21 -12.44
N LEU A 38 -6.56 -14.52 -13.40
CA LEU A 38 -6.97 -14.60 -14.81
C LEU A 38 -6.86 -16.02 -15.39
N THR A 39 -5.80 -16.74 -15.05
CA THR A 39 -5.59 -18.12 -15.57
C THR A 39 -6.57 -19.14 -14.99
N LEU A 40 -7.17 -18.86 -13.83
CA LEU A 40 -8.15 -19.74 -13.19
C LEU A 40 -9.51 -19.71 -13.91
N GLY A 41 -9.81 -18.66 -14.68
CA GLY A 41 -11.06 -18.51 -15.43
C GLY A 41 -12.30 -18.28 -14.54
N GLY A 42 -13.39 -17.88 -15.19
CA GLY A 42 -14.65 -17.58 -14.52
C GLY A 42 -14.75 -16.13 -13.98
N ILE A 43 -15.98 -15.68 -13.80
CA ILE A 43 -16.28 -14.26 -13.52
C ILE A 43 -15.65 -13.77 -12.21
N LEU A 44 -15.68 -14.57 -11.15
CA LEU A 44 -15.13 -14.22 -9.84
C LEU A 44 -13.62 -14.02 -9.90
N PHE A 45 -12.89 -14.91 -10.58
CA PHE A 45 -11.44 -14.80 -10.72
C PHE A 45 -11.07 -13.64 -11.64
N THR A 46 -11.84 -13.39 -12.70
CA THR A 46 -11.63 -12.21 -13.57
C THR A 46 -11.84 -10.90 -12.77
N LEU A 47 -12.88 -10.80 -11.95
CA LEU A 47 -13.12 -9.63 -11.10
C LEU A 47 -11.98 -9.45 -10.08
N ASN A 48 -11.48 -10.55 -9.49
CA ASN A 48 -10.31 -10.49 -8.62
C ASN A 48 -9.07 -9.97 -9.33
N ALA A 49 -8.81 -10.44 -10.54
CA ALA A 49 -7.69 -9.97 -11.35
C ALA A 49 -7.79 -8.47 -11.67
N VAL A 50 -8.98 -8.00 -12.04
CA VAL A 50 -9.25 -6.57 -12.29
C VAL A 50 -9.02 -5.76 -11.01
N GLY A 51 -9.52 -6.22 -9.86
CA GLY A 51 -9.34 -5.56 -8.57
C GLY A 51 -7.87 -5.41 -8.19
N TYR A 52 -7.09 -6.48 -8.26
CA TYR A 52 -5.65 -6.42 -8.00
C TYR A 52 -4.91 -5.53 -8.99
N SER A 53 -5.25 -5.58 -10.29
CA SER A 53 -4.64 -4.73 -11.32
C SER A 53 -4.92 -3.24 -11.06
N ALA A 54 -6.14 -2.89 -10.68
CA ALA A 54 -6.52 -1.53 -10.35
C ALA A 54 -5.75 -1.02 -9.12
N LEU A 55 -5.61 -1.85 -8.08
CA LEU A 55 -4.85 -1.50 -6.87
C LEU A 55 -3.35 -1.37 -7.16
N ALA A 56 -2.78 -2.24 -8.00
CA ALA A 56 -1.40 -2.10 -8.45
C ALA A 56 -1.18 -0.80 -9.22
N ALA A 57 -2.08 -0.45 -10.15
CA ALA A 57 -2.03 0.82 -10.87
C ALA A 57 -2.13 2.02 -9.92
N ALA A 58 -3.03 1.99 -8.93
CA ALA A 58 -3.16 3.03 -7.93
C ALA A 58 -1.88 3.20 -7.09
N MET A 59 -1.21 2.11 -6.71
CA MET A 59 0.10 2.14 -6.02
C MET A 59 1.17 2.81 -6.88
N VAL A 60 1.21 2.52 -8.19
CA VAL A 60 2.14 3.15 -9.14
C VAL A 60 1.84 4.65 -9.25
N ILE A 61 0.57 5.04 -9.43
CA ILE A 61 0.17 6.44 -9.56
C ILE A 61 0.65 7.24 -8.34
N VAL A 62 0.38 6.76 -7.13
CA VAL A 62 0.82 7.43 -5.90
C VAL A 62 2.35 7.49 -5.78
N ALA A 63 3.07 6.51 -6.31
CA ALA A 63 4.54 6.49 -6.27
C ALA A 63 5.18 7.49 -7.25
N VAL A 64 4.53 7.77 -8.39
CA VAL A 64 5.08 8.59 -9.49
C VAL A 64 4.52 10.00 -9.50
N ASP A 65 3.20 10.14 -9.28
CA ASP A 65 2.50 11.42 -9.36
C ASP A 65 2.75 12.25 -8.10
N ARG A 66 3.16 13.51 -8.30
CA ARG A 66 3.46 14.48 -7.24
C ARG A 66 2.32 15.48 -7.03
N HIS A 67 1.19 15.30 -7.71
CA HIS A 67 0.07 16.20 -7.56
C HIS A 67 -0.45 16.19 -6.11
N PRO A 68 -0.72 17.36 -5.49
CA PRO A 68 -1.11 17.44 -4.08
C PRO A 68 -2.34 16.62 -3.71
N LEU A 69 -3.31 16.50 -4.63
CA LEU A 69 -4.50 15.67 -4.42
C LEU A 69 -4.16 14.19 -4.36
N VAL A 70 -3.27 13.70 -5.24
CA VAL A 70 -2.83 12.30 -5.25
C VAL A 70 -2.09 11.99 -3.95
N GLN A 71 -1.18 12.89 -3.54
CA GLN A 71 -0.41 12.72 -2.31
C GLN A 71 -1.26 12.81 -1.03
N ARG A 72 -2.39 13.54 -1.09
CA ARG A 72 -3.36 13.59 0.01
C ARG A 72 -4.05 12.24 0.25
N PHE A 73 -4.23 11.44 -0.79
CA PHE A 73 -4.91 10.15 -0.74
C PHE A 73 -3.96 8.97 -0.96
N ASP A 74 -2.67 9.14 -0.66
CA ASP A 74 -1.64 8.10 -0.83
C ASP A 74 -1.86 6.87 0.07
N TRP A 75 -2.63 7.01 1.14
CA TRP A 75 -3.04 5.94 2.04
C TRP A 75 -4.08 5.00 1.41
N LEU A 76 -4.88 5.49 0.44
CA LEU A 76 -6.03 4.77 -0.11
C LEU A 76 -5.66 3.45 -0.79
N PRO A 77 -4.68 3.38 -1.71
CA PRO A 77 -4.30 2.11 -2.33
C PRO A 77 -3.68 1.14 -1.32
N ARG A 78 -3.03 1.61 -0.27
CA ARG A 78 -2.47 0.77 0.80
C ARG A 78 -3.55 0.09 1.62
N ILE A 79 -4.53 0.87 2.11
CA ILE A 79 -5.69 0.30 2.83
C ILE A 79 -6.52 -0.57 1.90
N GLY A 80 -6.74 -0.13 0.67
CA GLY A 80 -7.48 -0.89 -0.33
C GLY A 80 -6.85 -2.26 -0.58
N LEU A 81 -5.53 -2.32 -0.81
CA LEU A 81 -4.82 -3.58 -1.04
C LEU A 81 -4.79 -4.46 0.21
N LEU A 82 -4.61 -3.86 1.41
CA LEU A 82 -4.66 -4.58 2.68
C LEU A 82 -6.02 -5.26 2.87
N ALA A 83 -7.12 -4.51 2.72
CA ALA A 83 -8.47 -5.03 2.88
C ALA A 83 -8.80 -6.07 1.81
N TYR A 84 -8.43 -5.79 0.55
CA TYR A 84 -8.73 -6.66 -0.57
C TYR A 84 -8.04 -8.02 -0.44
N ALA A 85 -6.72 -8.04 -0.23
CA ALA A 85 -5.96 -9.28 -0.07
C ALA A 85 -6.41 -10.07 1.17
N SER A 86 -6.70 -9.39 2.30
CA SER A 86 -7.24 -10.05 3.48
C SER A 86 -8.60 -10.71 3.20
N THR A 87 -9.48 -10.03 2.49
CA THR A 87 -10.80 -10.55 2.12
C THR A 87 -10.69 -11.77 1.19
N THR A 88 -9.80 -11.72 0.18
CA THR A 88 -9.62 -12.84 -0.74
C THR A 88 -9.01 -14.05 -0.06
N ILE A 89 -8.08 -13.87 0.89
CA ILE A 89 -7.54 -14.96 1.72
C ILE A 89 -8.67 -15.57 2.57
N ALA A 90 -9.43 -14.75 3.28
CA ALA A 90 -10.52 -15.21 4.13
C ALA A 90 -11.59 -15.98 3.32
N ALA A 91 -12.01 -15.44 2.18
CA ALA A 91 -12.96 -16.09 1.30
C ALA A 91 -12.45 -17.45 0.80
N TYR A 92 -11.18 -17.53 0.41
CA TYR A 92 -10.57 -18.80 -0.02
C TYR A 92 -10.53 -19.83 1.11
N LEU A 93 -10.24 -19.44 2.34
CA LEU A 93 -10.19 -20.34 3.50
C LEU A 93 -11.59 -20.84 3.91
N VAL A 94 -12.65 -20.06 3.64
CA VAL A 94 -14.01 -20.42 4.03
C VAL A 94 -14.74 -21.23 2.95
N VAL A 95 -14.62 -20.80 1.70
CA VAL A 95 -15.42 -21.37 0.59
C VAL A 95 -14.60 -21.75 -0.65
N GLY A 96 -13.27 -21.62 -0.59
CA GLY A 96 -12.42 -21.83 -1.76
C GLY A 96 -12.28 -23.30 -2.14
N PRO A 97 -12.19 -23.60 -3.43
CA PRO A 97 -11.77 -24.92 -3.90
C PRO A 97 -10.26 -25.07 -3.66
N TYR A 98 -9.87 -25.95 -2.76
CA TYR A 98 -8.48 -26.16 -2.33
C TYR A 98 -7.65 -26.87 -3.38
N PHE A 99 -7.08 -26.09 -4.33
CA PHE A 99 -6.16 -26.60 -5.35
C PHE A 99 -4.79 -25.90 -5.25
N SER A 100 -3.74 -26.54 -5.80
CA SER A 100 -2.36 -26.12 -5.63
C SER A 100 -2.08 -24.67 -6.07
N LEU A 101 -2.59 -24.26 -7.24
CA LEU A 101 -2.41 -22.89 -7.74
C LEU A 101 -3.11 -21.85 -6.87
N GLY A 102 -4.25 -22.20 -6.26
CA GLY A 102 -4.93 -21.35 -5.28
C GLY A 102 -4.07 -21.09 -4.04
N TRP A 103 -3.39 -22.12 -3.53
CA TRP A 103 -2.46 -21.97 -2.41
C TRP A 103 -1.25 -21.10 -2.77
N VAL A 104 -0.72 -21.21 -4.00
CA VAL A 104 0.35 -20.32 -4.49
C VAL A 104 -0.13 -18.88 -4.50
N ALA A 105 -1.33 -18.60 -5.03
CA ALA A 105 -1.90 -17.26 -4.98
C ALA A 105 -2.01 -16.72 -3.54
N LYS A 106 -2.47 -17.55 -2.59
CA LYS A 106 -2.58 -17.15 -1.18
C LYS A 106 -1.22 -16.90 -0.53
N ALA A 107 -0.20 -17.67 -0.85
CA ALA A 107 1.16 -17.42 -0.39
C ALA A 107 1.69 -16.05 -0.89
N ILE A 108 1.43 -15.72 -2.15
CA ILE A 108 1.77 -14.40 -2.72
C ILE A 108 0.99 -13.28 -2.01
N GLU A 109 -0.31 -13.46 -1.76
CA GLU A 109 -1.14 -12.48 -1.06
C GLU A 109 -0.64 -12.24 0.38
N VAL A 110 -0.22 -13.27 1.10
CA VAL A 110 0.40 -13.15 2.43
C VAL A 110 1.73 -12.37 2.33
N ALA A 111 2.54 -12.62 1.30
CA ALA A 111 3.75 -11.85 1.06
C ALA A 111 3.43 -10.37 0.79
N ILE A 112 2.41 -10.08 -0.03
CA ILE A 112 1.92 -8.71 -0.26
C ILE A 112 1.54 -8.03 1.06
N LEU A 113 0.75 -8.69 1.91
CA LEU A 113 0.34 -8.15 3.21
C LEU A 113 1.56 -7.83 4.10
N THR A 114 2.54 -8.72 4.13
CA THR A 114 3.76 -8.55 4.92
C THR A 114 4.56 -7.33 4.44
N LEU A 115 4.79 -7.21 3.13
CA LEU A 115 5.50 -6.08 2.54
C LEU A 115 4.72 -4.77 2.72
N LEU A 116 3.39 -4.83 2.62
CA LEU A 116 2.52 -3.68 2.80
C LEU A 116 2.54 -3.15 4.24
N VAL A 117 2.55 -4.04 5.23
CA VAL A 117 2.72 -3.66 6.64
C VAL A 117 4.08 -2.99 6.83
N ALA A 118 5.15 -3.51 6.23
CA ALA A 118 6.48 -2.89 6.27
C ALA A 118 6.48 -1.50 5.59
N ASP A 119 5.79 -1.33 4.45
CA ASP A 119 5.66 -0.04 3.77
C ASP A 119 4.87 0.96 4.61
N ILE A 120 3.77 0.55 5.24
CA ILE A 120 2.98 1.36 6.16
C ILE A 120 3.81 1.82 7.35
N HIS A 121 4.56 0.92 7.98
CA HIS A 121 5.46 1.30 9.08
C HIS A 121 6.53 2.30 8.64
N ARG A 122 7.07 2.12 7.44
CA ARG A 122 8.08 3.02 6.89
C ARG A 122 7.53 4.41 6.55
N VAL A 123 6.35 4.49 5.94
CA VAL A 123 5.76 5.75 5.45
C VAL A 123 5.07 6.53 6.57
N TYR A 124 4.32 5.83 7.42
CA TYR A 124 3.45 6.45 8.44
C TYR A 124 3.94 6.23 9.88
N GLY A 125 5.05 5.49 10.07
CA GLY A 125 5.60 5.13 11.38
C GLY A 125 4.81 4.05 12.12
N SER A 126 3.51 3.93 11.86
CA SER A 126 2.63 2.91 12.45
C SER A 126 1.30 2.81 11.69
N PRO A 127 0.54 1.72 11.86
CA PRO A 127 -0.83 1.63 11.35
C PRO A 127 -1.75 2.74 11.90
N GLY A 128 -1.56 3.16 13.14
CA GLY A 128 -2.27 4.29 13.73
C GLY A 128 -1.92 5.64 13.08
N GLY A 129 -0.68 5.80 12.61
CA GLY A 129 -0.25 6.95 11.80
C GLY A 129 -1.00 7.02 10.48
N LEU A 130 -1.07 5.90 9.76
CA LEU A 130 -1.85 5.77 8.53
C LEU A 130 -3.32 6.15 8.74
N LEU A 131 -3.97 5.61 9.79
CA LEU A 131 -5.37 5.92 10.09
C LEU A 131 -5.58 7.41 10.41
N ARG A 132 -4.65 8.02 11.15
CA ARG A 132 -4.70 9.45 11.45
C ARG A 132 -4.60 10.31 10.20
N ASP A 133 -3.68 9.98 9.29
CA ASP A 133 -3.51 10.70 8.01
C ASP A 133 -4.74 10.51 7.12
N ALA A 134 -5.32 9.31 7.08
CA ALA A 134 -6.57 9.02 6.37
C ALA A 134 -7.73 9.89 6.91
N LEU A 135 -7.95 9.91 8.22
CA LEU A 135 -9.00 10.72 8.86
C LEU A 135 -8.78 12.23 8.63
N ALA A 136 -7.53 12.69 8.70
CA ALA A 136 -7.20 14.09 8.43
C ALA A 136 -7.48 14.48 6.98
N SER A 137 -7.20 13.58 6.02
CA SER A 137 -7.40 13.82 4.60
C SER A 137 -8.89 13.96 4.21
N VAL A 138 -9.79 13.26 4.91
CA VAL A 138 -11.25 13.34 4.69
C VAL A 138 -11.95 14.39 5.59
N GLY A 139 -11.18 15.20 6.32
CA GLY A 139 -11.71 16.28 7.16
C GLY A 139 -12.27 15.84 8.51
N LEU A 140 -12.14 14.56 8.87
CA LEU A 140 -12.60 14.01 10.16
C LEU A 140 -11.51 14.11 11.26
N GLY A 141 -10.28 14.49 10.89
CA GLY A 141 -9.21 14.78 11.85
C GLY A 141 -9.52 16.08 12.58
N LYS A 142 -9.52 16.07 13.93
CA LYS A 142 -9.62 17.29 14.72
C LYS A 142 -8.60 18.32 14.23
N ARG A 143 -9.08 19.45 13.69
CA ARG A 143 -8.27 20.66 13.59
C ARG A 143 -7.82 20.97 15.02
N GLN A 144 -6.58 20.68 15.37
CA GLN A 144 -5.97 21.35 16.50
C GLN A 144 -5.94 22.83 16.12
N MET A 145 -6.90 23.60 16.64
CA MET A 145 -6.80 25.06 16.68
C MET A 145 -5.50 25.36 17.41
N ARG A 146 -4.48 25.80 16.66
CA ARG A 146 -3.40 26.58 17.22
C ARG A 146 -4.05 27.87 17.70
N THR A 147 -4.43 27.92 18.95
CA THR A 147 -4.59 29.19 19.67
C THR A 147 -3.20 29.82 19.75
N ALA A 148 -3.07 30.95 19.08
CA ALA A 148 -1.92 31.83 19.16
C ALA A 148 -1.76 32.38 20.58
#